data_465d8baeb7796f7aff10c85609a503a0
#
_entry.id   465d8baeb7796f7aff10c85609a503a0
#
_cell.length_a   1.000
_cell.length_b   1.000
_cell.length_c   1.000
_cell.angle_alpha   90.00
_cell.angle_beta   90.00
_cell.angle_gamma   90.00
#
_symmetry.space_group_name_H-M   'P 1'
#
loop_
_entity.id
_entity.type
_entity.pdbx_description
1 polymer ?
#
loop_
_entity_poly.entity_id
_entity_poly.type
_entity_poly.pdbx_seq_one_letter_code
_entity_poly.pdbx_strand_id
1 'polypeptide(L)'
;HFYNAMTSVHKDREYKHEGTVEGIYLMKDMTVEVVADGIHVPPAILKLVYQIKGVERTSLITDAMAAAACDNGTEHFPDSRVIIEEGVCKLADRSAIAGSIATGIRLIRTLVEKAEIPLHDAVRMASESPARLMGLFRP
;
A
#
# COMPACT_ATOMS: atom_id res chain seq x y z
N HIS A 1 -1.49 -7.29 -0.39
CA HIS A 1 -1.35 -6.14 0.50
C HIS A 1 -2.69 -5.69 1.07
N PHE A 2 -2.64 -4.98 2.21
CA PHE A 2 -3.81 -4.53 2.93
C PHE A 2 -4.68 -3.62 2.05
N TYR A 3 -5.97 -3.80 2.08
CA TYR A 3 -7.01 -3.22 1.21
C TYR A 3 -7.09 -3.81 -0.21
N ASN A 4 -6.13 -4.59 -0.67
CA ASN A 4 -6.23 -5.22 -1.99
C ASN A 4 -7.18 -6.42 -1.95
N ALA A 5 -8.17 -6.43 -2.83
CA ALA A 5 -9.18 -7.50 -2.94
C ALA A 5 -9.87 -7.86 -1.60
N MET A 6 -9.90 -6.92 -0.64
CA MET A 6 -10.53 -7.09 0.66
C MET A 6 -11.84 -6.33 0.73
N THR A 7 -12.85 -6.95 1.34
CA THR A 7 -14.11 -6.27 1.63
C THR A 7 -13.95 -5.33 2.82
N SER A 8 -14.62 -4.20 2.74
CA SER A 8 -14.83 -3.29 3.87
C SER A 8 -16.30 -3.30 4.27
N VAL A 9 -16.72 -2.44 5.18
CA VAL A 9 -18.13 -2.30 5.58
C VAL A 9 -19.00 -2.21 4.34
N HIS A 10 -19.92 -3.12 4.20
CA HIS A 10 -20.80 -3.25 3.04
C HIS A 10 -22.25 -3.49 3.45
N LYS A 11 -23.16 -3.37 2.48
CA LYS A 11 -24.55 -3.72 2.66
C LYS A 11 -24.84 -5.10 2.08
N ASP A 12 -25.56 -5.92 2.85
CA ASP A 12 -26.33 -7.03 2.33
C ASP A 12 -27.81 -6.77 2.66
N ARG A 13 -28.61 -6.55 1.60
CA ARG A 13 -29.99 -6.05 1.69
C ARG A 13 -30.06 -4.74 2.47
N GLU A 14 -30.81 -4.69 3.61
CA GLU A 14 -30.96 -3.52 4.48
C GLU A 14 -29.90 -3.42 5.56
N TYR A 15 -29.14 -4.49 5.84
CA TYR A 15 -28.17 -4.57 6.93
C TYR A 15 -26.76 -4.17 6.50
N LYS A 16 -26.00 -3.61 7.44
CA LYS A 16 -24.56 -3.39 7.26
C LYS A 16 -23.80 -4.51 7.95
N HIS A 17 -22.77 -4.95 7.25
CA HIS A 17 -21.85 -5.97 7.72
C HIS A 17 -20.43 -5.44 7.66
N GLU A 18 -19.62 -5.85 8.61
CA GLU A 18 -18.17 -5.67 8.59
C GLU A 18 -17.55 -6.54 7.49
N GLY A 19 -16.40 -6.11 7.01
CA GLY A 19 -15.61 -6.84 6.05
C GLY A 19 -14.27 -7.31 6.62
N THR A 20 -13.43 -7.85 5.75
CA THR A 20 -12.08 -8.32 6.08
C THR A 20 -11.22 -7.19 6.68
N VAL A 21 -11.38 -5.97 6.17
CA VAL A 21 -10.60 -4.81 6.63
C VAL A 21 -10.85 -4.53 8.10
N GLU A 22 -12.11 -4.49 8.52
CA GLU A 22 -12.50 -4.25 9.91
C GLU A 22 -12.03 -5.40 10.80
N GLY A 23 -12.15 -6.64 10.33
CA GLY A 23 -11.65 -7.82 11.04
C GLY A 23 -10.14 -7.73 11.30
N ILE A 24 -9.34 -7.32 10.31
CA ILE A 24 -7.89 -7.12 10.46
C ILE A 24 -7.58 -6.00 11.46
N TYR A 25 -8.34 -4.92 11.49
CA TYR A 25 -8.15 -3.86 12.48
C TYR A 25 -8.43 -4.33 13.91
N LEU A 26 -9.41 -5.19 14.11
CA LEU A 26 -9.74 -5.76 15.43
C LEU A 26 -8.69 -6.77 15.91
N MET A 27 -7.99 -7.43 15.01
CA MET A 27 -6.91 -8.37 15.32
C MET A 27 -5.62 -7.61 15.66
N LYS A 28 -5.44 -7.24 16.94
CA LYS A 28 -4.37 -6.36 17.41
C LYS A 28 -2.96 -6.87 17.05
N ASP A 29 -2.74 -8.18 17.07
CA ASP A 29 -1.41 -8.77 16.84
C ASP A 29 -1.09 -9.04 15.36
N MET A 30 -2.07 -8.87 14.47
CA MET A 30 -1.87 -9.04 13.04
C MET A 30 -1.09 -7.86 12.45
N THR A 31 -0.02 -8.15 11.75
CA THR A 31 0.73 -7.19 10.94
C THR A 31 0.09 -7.02 9.57
N VAL A 32 0.29 -5.86 8.97
CA VAL A 32 -0.21 -5.52 7.63
C VAL A 32 0.91 -5.02 6.74
N GLU A 33 0.85 -5.38 5.47
CA GLU A 33 1.69 -4.83 4.42
C GLU A 33 0.90 -3.81 3.62
N VAL A 34 1.47 -2.64 3.38
CA VAL A 34 0.75 -1.52 2.76
C VAL A 34 1.55 -0.93 1.61
N VAL A 35 0.91 -0.78 0.46
CA VAL A 35 1.44 0.01 -0.66
C VAL A 35 1.08 1.47 -0.43
N ALA A 36 2.03 2.22 0.15
CA ALA A 36 1.82 3.59 0.60
C ALA A 36 2.13 4.64 -0.48
N ASP A 37 1.77 4.38 -1.73
CA ASP A 37 2.01 5.29 -2.85
C ASP A 37 0.98 6.43 -2.95
N GLY A 38 -0.08 6.38 -2.14
CA GLY A 38 -1.18 7.33 -2.12
C GLY A 38 -2.21 7.12 -3.24
N ILE A 39 -2.07 6.01 -3.99
CA ILE A 39 -2.94 5.61 -5.11
C ILE A 39 -3.69 4.34 -4.74
N HIS A 40 -2.96 3.25 -4.39
CA HIS A 40 -3.54 1.99 -3.94
C HIS A 40 -4.28 2.16 -2.61
N VAL A 41 -3.70 2.95 -1.70
CA VAL A 41 -4.31 3.31 -0.43
C VAL A 41 -4.28 4.85 -0.29
N PRO A 42 -5.43 5.52 -0.21
CA PRO A 42 -5.50 6.97 -0.05
C PRO A 42 -4.81 7.45 1.23
N PRO A 43 -4.22 8.68 1.23
CA PRO A 43 -3.47 9.20 2.39
C PRO A 43 -4.25 9.18 3.71
N ALA A 44 -5.54 9.50 3.71
CA ALA A 44 -6.38 9.45 4.90
C ALA A 44 -6.48 8.03 5.48
N ILE A 45 -6.54 7.02 4.60
CA ILE A 45 -6.55 5.61 5.02
C ILE A 45 -5.17 5.18 5.51
N LEU A 46 -4.08 5.63 4.88
CA LEU A 46 -2.73 5.40 5.39
C LEU A 46 -2.55 5.93 6.81
N LYS A 47 -3.08 7.13 7.09
CA LYS A 47 -3.10 7.71 8.43
C LYS A 47 -3.92 6.85 9.41
N LEU A 48 -5.06 6.34 8.98
CA LEU A 48 -5.90 5.44 9.79
C LEU A 48 -5.17 4.13 10.12
N VAL A 49 -4.51 3.51 9.14
CA VAL A 49 -3.69 2.31 9.34
C VAL A 49 -2.61 2.57 10.40
N TYR A 50 -1.87 3.68 10.24
CA TYR A 50 -0.84 4.07 11.20
C TYR A 50 -1.41 4.27 12.62
N GLN A 51 -2.55 4.92 12.77
CA GLN A 51 -3.18 5.16 14.08
C GLN A 51 -3.65 3.88 14.77
N ILE A 52 -4.16 2.91 14.01
CA ILE A 52 -4.73 1.67 14.58
C ILE A 52 -3.67 0.59 14.76
N LYS A 53 -2.85 0.36 13.74
CA LYS A 53 -1.82 -0.71 13.74
C LYS A 53 -0.50 -0.28 14.34
N GLY A 54 -0.17 1.00 14.25
CA GLY A 54 1.12 1.52 14.70
C GLY A 54 2.29 1.11 13.81
N VAL A 55 3.46 1.61 14.16
CA VAL A 55 4.70 1.41 13.41
C VAL A 55 5.10 -0.06 13.35
N GLU A 56 5.03 -0.75 14.49
CA GLU A 56 5.57 -2.11 14.63
C GLU A 56 4.77 -3.17 13.86
N ARG A 57 3.50 -2.89 13.54
CA ARG A 57 2.61 -3.81 12.84
C ARG A 57 2.26 -3.36 11.43
N THR A 58 2.96 -2.36 10.92
CA THR A 58 2.79 -1.87 9.55
C THR A 58 4.12 -1.97 8.82
N SER A 59 4.16 -2.73 7.74
CA SER A 59 5.29 -2.82 6.83
C SER A 59 4.96 -2.15 5.51
N LEU A 60 5.84 -1.27 5.03
CA LEU A 60 5.69 -0.68 3.70
C LEU A 60 6.28 -1.62 2.67
N ILE A 61 5.51 -1.85 1.62
CA ILE A 61 5.94 -2.59 0.45
C ILE A 61 5.68 -1.75 -0.80
N THR A 62 6.49 -1.92 -1.81
CA THR A 62 6.30 -1.25 -3.10
C THR A 62 5.30 -1.97 -3.97
N ASP A 63 5.25 -3.29 -3.88
CA ASP A 63 4.50 -4.14 -4.83
C ASP A 63 4.76 -3.72 -6.28
N ALA A 64 6.05 -3.41 -6.55
CA ALA A 64 6.45 -2.76 -7.78
C ALA A 64 6.54 -3.75 -8.93
N MET A 65 5.88 -3.41 -10.02
CA MET A 65 5.98 -4.13 -11.29
C MET A 65 7.34 -3.89 -11.96
N ALA A 66 7.65 -4.71 -12.97
CA ALA A 66 8.82 -4.53 -13.83
C ALA A 66 8.84 -3.13 -14.53
N ALA A 67 7.70 -2.47 -14.64
CA ALA A 67 7.56 -1.10 -15.14
C ALA A 67 8.05 -0.01 -14.17
N ALA A 68 8.38 -0.35 -12.93
CA ALA A 68 8.91 0.61 -11.98
C ALA A 68 10.23 1.19 -12.49
N ALA A 69 10.38 2.51 -12.37
CA ALA A 69 11.50 3.30 -12.89
C ALA A 69 11.59 3.37 -14.44
N CYS A 70 10.54 2.97 -15.16
CA CYS A 70 10.42 3.25 -16.59
C CYS A 70 9.80 4.62 -16.83
N ASP A 71 10.12 5.20 -18.00
CA ASP A 71 9.53 6.47 -18.44
C ASP A 71 8.05 6.32 -18.78
N ASN A 72 7.31 7.45 -18.73
CA ASN A 72 5.92 7.50 -19.17
C ASN A 72 5.79 7.02 -20.63
N GLY A 73 4.72 6.29 -20.92
CA GLY A 73 4.43 5.76 -22.26
C GLY A 73 5.12 4.43 -22.58
N THR A 74 5.80 3.79 -21.66
CA THR A 74 6.36 2.44 -21.86
C THR A 74 5.24 1.41 -21.87
N GLU A 75 5.04 0.74 -23.02
CA GLU A 75 3.84 -0.05 -23.27
C GLU A 75 4.02 -1.56 -23.23
N HIS A 76 5.22 -2.10 -23.02
CA HIS A 76 5.45 -3.53 -23.27
C HIS A 76 6.12 -4.26 -22.13
N PHE A 77 5.36 -5.12 -21.48
CA PHE A 77 5.86 -6.23 -20.66
C PHE A 77 5.36 -7.55 -21.24
N PRO A 78 6.14 -8.67 -21.14
CA PRO A 78 5.95 -9.86 -21.95
C PRO A 78 4.54 -10.44 -22.03
N ASP A 79 3.72 -10.23 -20.98
CA ASP A 79 2.40 -10.85 -20.88
C ASP A 79 1.21 -9.87 -20.70
N SER A 80 1.46 -8.56 -20.66
CA SER A 80 0.39 -7.58 -20.50
C SER A 80 0.77 -6.21 -21.06
N ARG A 81 -0.17 -5.61 -21.76
CA ARG A 81 -0.04 -4.22 -22.19
C ARG A 81 -0.41 -3.32 -21.03
N VAL A 82 0.54 -2.53 -20.58
CA VAL A 82 0.34 -1.52 -19.55
C VAL A 82 0.77 -0.15 -20.06
N ILE A 83 0.17 0.89 -19.52
CA ILE A 83 0.49 2.29 -19.82
C ILE A 83 0.90 2.96 -18.50
N ILE A 84 2.01 3.72 -18.54
CA ILE A 84 2.41 4.58 -17.44
C ILE A 84 1.94 5.99 -17.74
N GLU A 85 0.97 6.47 -17.00
CA GLU A 85 0.41 7.82 -17.09
C GLU A 85 0.33 8.45 -15.71
N GLU A 86 0.77 9.70 -15.60
CA GLU A 86 0.68 10.48 -14.35
C GLU A 86 1.31 9.78 -13.13
N GLY A 87 2.33 8.96 -13.35
CA GLY A 87 2.99 8.19 -12.30
C GLY A 87 2.19 6.99 -11.78
N VAL A 88 1.24 6.51 -12.58
CA VAL A 88 0.40 5.33 -12.31
C VAL A 88 0.56 4.34 -13.45
N CYS A 89 0.74 3.06 -13.12
CA CYS A 89 0.68 1.98 -14.09
C CYS A 89 -0.75 1.46 -14.20
N LYS A 90 -1.31 1.51 -15.39
CA LYS A 90 -2.69 1.11 -15.70
C LYS A 90 -2.70 0.01 -16.75
N LEU A 91 -3.75 -0.80 -16.79
CA LEU A 91 -4.00 -1.65 -17.95
C LEU A 91 -4.18 -0.77 -19.20
N ALA A 92 -3.81 -1.26 -20.37
CA ALA A 92 -3.86 -0.49 -21.62
C ALA A 92 -5.27 0.01 -21.97
N ASP A 93 -6.30 -0.73 -21.55
CA ASP A 93 -7.71 -0.36 -21.70
C ASP A 93 -8.21 0.61 -20.61
N ARG A 94 -7.33 0.96 -19.65
CA ARG A 94 -7.62 1.83 -18.50
C ARG A 94 -8.72 1.32 -17.57
N SER A 95 -9.07 0.06 -17.64
CA SER A 95 -10.11 -0.55 -16.78
C SER A 95 -9.68 -0.68 -15.32
N ALA A 96 -8.35 -0.78 -15.05
CA ALA A 96 -7.81 -0.94 -13.72
C ALA A 96 -6.37 -0.44 -13.61
N ILE A 97 -5.92 -0.22 -12.37
CA ILE A 97 -4.51 -0.09 -12.04
C ILE A 97 -3.87 -1.47 -12.24
N ALA A 98 -2.74 -1.51 -12.97
CA ALA A 98 -2.06 -2.76 -13.30
C ALA A 98 -1.04 -3.18 -12.23
N GLY A 99 -0.71 -2.30 -11.30
CA GLY A 99 0.21 -2.51 -10.20
C GLY A 99 0.96 -1.24 -9.82
N SER A 100 1.84 -1.33 -8.82
CA SER A 100 2.62 -0.19 -8.37
C SER A 100 3.87 0.03 -9.22
N ILE A 101 4.22 1.29 -9.41
CA ILE A 101 5.53 1.72 -9.92
C ILE A 101 6.25 2.60 -8.88
N ALA A 102 5.78 2.57 -7.65
CA ALA A 102 6.35 3.36 -6.58
C ALA A 102 7.68 2.82 -6.10
N THR A 103 8.62 3.73 -5.85
CA THR A 103 9.88 3.43 -5.16
C THR A 103 9.69 3.52 -3.65
N GLY A 104 10.56 2.88 -2.86
CA GLY A 104 10.53 2.99 -1.39
C GLY A 104 10.57 4.44 -0.89
N ILE A 105 11.36 5.30 -1.56
CA ILE A 105 11.40 6.75 -1.23
C ILE A 105 10.05 7.43 -1.48
N ARG A 106 9.35 7.07 -2.55
CA ARG A 106 8.00 7.61 -2.81
C ARG A 106 7.03 7.23 -1.71
N LEU A 107 7.07 6.00 -1.19
CA LEU A 107 6.21 5.55 -0.09
C LEU A 107 6.42 6.40 1.16
N ILE A 108 7.69 6.57 1.58
CA ILE A 108 8.06 7.38 2.75
C ILE A 108 7.59 8.82 2.55
N ARG A 109 7.88 9.42 1.39
CA ARG A 109 7.44 10.78 1.08
C ARG A 109 5.93 10.94 1.16
N THR A 110 5.17 10.00 0.61
CA THR A 110 3.70 10.01 0.67
C THR A 110 3.19 9.97 2.10
N LEU A 111 3.77 9.13 2.97
CA LEU A 111 3.39 9.07 4.37
C LEU A 111 3.66 10.41 5.09
N VAL A 112 4.83 11.02 4.85
CA VAL A 112 5.20 12.26 5.51
C VAL A 112 4.39 13.45 4.98
N GLU A 113 4.36 13.65 3.67
CA GLU A 113 3.81 14.86 3.06
C GLU A 113 2.28 14.83 2.94
N LYS A 114 1.68 13.64 2.76
CA LYS A 114 0.24 13.52 2.49
C LYS A 114 -0.55 12.87 3.63
N ALA A 115 0.05 11.93 4.37
CA ALA A 115 -0.60 11.30 5.52
C ALA A 115 -0.17 11.92 6.86
N GLU A 116 0.76 12.88 6.85
CA GLU A 116 1.26 13.60 8.04
C GLU A 116 1.82 12.66 9.12
N ILE A 117 2.48 11.59 8.69
CA ILE A 117 3.14 10.64 9.59
C ILE A 117 4.58 11.11 9.82
N PRO A 118 5.09 11.07 11.05
CA PRO A 118 6.46 11.48 11.34
C PRO A 118 7.49 10.71 10.49
N LEU A 119 8.51 11.40 9.99
CA LEU A 119 9.53 10.80 9.12
C LEU A 119 10.19 9.56 9.74
N HIS A 120 10.52 9.63 11.04
CA HIS A 120 11.16 8.49 11.72
C HIS A 120 10.26 7.25 11.76
N ASP A 121 8.94 7.42 11.90
CA ASP A 121 7.99 6.31 11.89
C ASP A 121 7.81 5.75 10.47
N ALA A 122 7.74 6.62 9.46
CA ALA A 122 7.67 6.21 8.06
C ALA A 122 8.92 5.39 7.65
N VAL A 123 10.11 5.81 8.10
CA VAL A 123 11.36 5.07 7.85
C VAL A 123 11.36 3.73 8.59
N ARG A 124 10.90 3.67 9.83
CA ARG A 124 10.80 2.42 10.59
C ARG A 124 9.85 1.43 9.93
N MET A 125 8.70 1.88 9.46
CA MET A 125 7.75 1.04 8.72
C MET A 125 8.31 0.52 7.39
N ALA A 126 9.27 1.23 6.78
CA ALA A 126 9.93 0.82 5.54
C ALA A 126 11.17 -0.10 5.78
N SER A 127 11.68 -0.20 6.99
CA SER A 127 12.94 -0.89 7.28
C SER A 127 12.87 -1.80 8.51
N GLU A 128 12.72 -1.23 9.69
CA GLU A 128 12.73 -1.98 10.95
C GLU A 128 11.55 -2.96 11.07
N SER A 129 10.34 -2.50 10.78
CA SER A 129 9.13 -3.31 10.91
C SER A 129 9.15 -4.54 10.01
N PRO A 130 9.45 -4.44 8.70
CA PRO A 130 9.60 -5.61 7.86
C PRO A 130 10.79 -6.49 8.28
N ALA A 131 11.91 -5.93 8.72
CA ALA A 131 13.04 -6.71 9.20
C ALA A 131 12.70 -7.53 10.46
N ARG A 132 11.92 -6.96 11.38
CA ARG A 132 11.41 -7.68 12.57
C ARG A 132 10.46 -8.81 12.15
N LEU A 133 9.54 -8.54 11.25
CA LEU A 133 8.58 -9.53 10.74
C LEU A 133 9.30 -10.72 10.10
N MET A 134 10.38 -10.47 9.37
CA MET A 134 11.20 -11.49 8.71
C MET A 134 12.23 -12.16 9.62
N GLY A 135 12.33 -11.76 10.90
CA GLY A 135 13.34 -12.26 11.82
C GLY A 135 14.77 -11.83 11.49
N LEU A 136 14.95 -10.77 10.70
CA LEU A 136 16.24 -10.27 10.24
C LEU A 136 16.74 -9.07 11.08
N PHE A 137 15.91 -8.54 11.95
CA PHE A 137 16.29 -7.39 12.76
C PHE A 137 17.33 -7.80 13.81
N ARG A 138 18.48 -7.11 13.75
CA ARG A 138 19.54 -7.18 14.76
C ARG A 138 19.73 -5.76 15.30
N PRO A 139 19.43 -5.52 16.59
CA PRO A 139 19.61 -4.20 17.20
C PRO A 139 21.09 -3.82 17.30
#